data_b887ad51b51a2747df47ae41f53bc1d9
#
_entry.id   b887ad51b51a2747df47ae41f53bc1d9
#
_cell.length_a   1.000
_cell.length_b   1.000
_cell.length_c   1.000
_cell.angle_alpha   90.00
_cell.angle_beta   90.00
_cell.angle_gamma   90.00
#
_symmetry.space_group_name_H-M   'P 1'
#
loop_
_entity.id
_entity.type
_entity.pdbx_description
1 polymer ?
#
loop_
_entity_poly.entity_id
_entity_poly.type
_entity_poly.pdbx_seq_one_letter_code
_entity_poly.pdbx_strand_id
1 'polypeptide(L)' 'MRELVEYIAKTLASKPEDVKVTEIVEDGRVILRLEVAAEDKGKIIGREGRVAQAMRVLLRVAAVKQGTRASLEIV' A
#
# COMPACT_ATOMS: atom_id res chain seq x y z
N MET A 1 -4.97 -8.70 1.09
CA MET A 1 -4.11 -7.55 1.44
C MET A 1 -3.97 -6.53 0.32
N ARG A 2 -3.82 -6.99 -0.91
CA ARG A 2 -3.68 -6.08 -2.05
C ARG A 2 -4.91 -5.17 -2.20
N GLU A 3 -6.08 -5.73 -2.04
CA GLU A 3 -7.35 -5.00 -2.17
C GLU A 3 -7.46 -3.85 -1.16
N LEU A 4 -6.93 -4.04 0.03
CA LEU A 4 -6.94 -3.01 1.06
C LEU A 4 -6.12 -1.79 0.62
N VAL A 5 -4.90 -2.03 0.15
CA VAL A 5 -4.02 -0.96 -0.33
C VAL A 5 -4.63 -0.27 -1.54
N GLU A 6 -5.16 -1.06 -2.47
CA GLU A 6 -5.79 -0.52 -3.67
C GLU A 6 -6.99 0.37 -3.34
N TYR A 7 -7.83 -0.08 -2.43
CA TYR A 7 -8.98 0.69 -2.00
C TYR A 7 -8.59 2.04 -1.39
N ILE A 8 -7.63 2.02 -0.47
CA ILE A 8 -7.17 3.23 0.20
C ILE A 8 -6.54 4.20 -0.82
N ALA A 9 -5.65 3.68 -1.66
CA ALA A 9 -4.96 4.50 -2.64
C ALA A 9 -5.93 5.14 -3.64
N LYS A 10 -6.88 4.35 -4.14
CA LYS A 10 -7.87 4.87 -5.10
C LYS A 10 -8.79 5.91 -4.47
N THR A 11 -9.09 5.75 -3.19
CA THR A 11 -9.95 6.70 -2.48
C THR A 11 -9.26 8.06 -2.31
N LEU A 12 -7.95 8.05 -2.09
CA LEU A 12 -7.16 9.27 -1.86
C LEU A 12 -6.66 9.93 -3.14
N ALA A 13 -6.44 9.14 -4.19
CA ALA A 13 -5.79 9.62 -5.40
C ALA A 13 -6.72 10.53 -6.23
N SER A 14 -6.15 11.58 -6.81
CA SER A 14 -6.85 12.41 -7.81
C SER A 14 -7.01 11.64 -9.11
N LYS A 15 -6.07 10.74 -9.38
CA LYS A 15 -6.07 9.90 -10.58
C LYS A 15 -6.11 8.44 -10.19
N PRO A 16 -7.28 7.95 -9.74
CA PRO A 16 -7.40 6.56 -9.31
C PRO A 16 -7.12 5.55 -10.41
N GLU A 17 -7.28 5.94 -11.67
CA GLU A 17 -6.97 5.10 -12.81
C GLU A 17 -5.47 4.79 -12.94
N ASP A 18 -4.62 5.61 -12.34
CA ASP A 18 -3.16 5.41 -12.34
C ASP A 18 -2.68 4.59 -11.14
N VAL A 19 -3.57 4.23 -10.23
CA VAL A 19 -3.21 3.41 -9.08
C VAL A 19 -3.01 1.97 -9.53
N LYS A 20 -1.84 1.41 -9.21
CA LYS A 20 -1.52 0.03 -9.52
C LYS A 20 -0.84 -0.59 -8.32
N VAL A 21 -1.31 -1.76 -7.90
CA VAL A 21 -0.72 -2.51 -6.80
C VAL A 21 -0.24 -3.84 -7.33
N THR A 22 1.06 -4.12 -7.15
CA THR A 22 1.67 -5.37 -7.54
C THR A 22 2.00 -6.16 -6.28
N GLU A 23 1.64 -7.43 -6.27
CA GLU A 23 1.91 -8.33 -5.14
C GLU A 23 3.03 -9.28 -5.53
N ILE A 24 4.07 -9.32 -4.72
CA ILE A 24 5.22 -10.20 -4.90
C ILE A 24 5.33 -11.07 -3.65
N VAL A 25 5.39 -12.38 -3.82
CA VAL A 25 5.59 -13.30 -2.70
C VAL A 25 7.01 -13.84 -2.78
N GLU A 26 7.76 -13.66 -1.70
CA GLU A 26 9.19 -13.98 -1.66
C GLU A 26 9.56 -14.43 -0.25
N ASP A 27 10.07 -15.65 -0.12
CA ASP A 27 10.51 -16.21 1.16
C ASP A 27 9.44 -16.12 2.26
N GLY A 28 8.19 -16.43 1.92
CA GLY A 28 7.08 -16.36 2.88
C GLY A 28 6.66 -14.95 3.25
N ARG A 29 7.14 -13.96 2.53
CA ARG A 29 6.82 -12.55 2.75
C ARG A 29 6.06 -12.02 1.54
N VAL A 30 5.05 -11.21 1.80
CA VAL A 30 4.30 -10.53 0.75
C VAL A 30 4.81 -9.09 0.65
N ILE A 31 5.21 -8.69 -0.54
CA ILE A 31 5.65 -7.32 -0.82
C ILE A 31 4.60 -6.70 -1.72
N LEU A 32 3.99 -5.63 -1.26
CA LEU A 32 3.01 -4.89 -2.04
C LEU A 32 3.68 -3.62 -2.55
N ARG A 33 3.74 -3.51 -3.87
CA ARG A 33 4.32 -2.34 -4.53
C ARG A 33 3.20 -1.48 -5.06
N LEU A 34 3.12 -0.26 -4.56
CA LEU A 34 2.08 0.68 -4.91
C LEU A 34 2.65 1.74 -5.85
N GLU A 35 2.03 1.87 -7.02
CA GLU A 35 2.34 2.92 -7.98
C GLU A 35 1.15 3.85 -8.08
N VAL A 36 1.41 5.15 -8.10
CA VAL A 36 0.39 6.18 -8.27
C VAL A 36 0.93 7.26 -9.18
N ALA A 37 0.05 8.15 -9.65
CA ALA A 37 0.48 9.31 -10.42
C ALA A 37 1.46 10.13 -9.58
N ALA A 38 2.47 10.71 -10.22
CA ALA A 38 3.50 11.48 -9.51
C ALA A 38 2.90 12.57 -8.63
N GLU A 39 1.84 13.21 -9.11
CA GLU A 39 1.15 14.28 -8.39
C GLU A 39 0.38 13.78 -7.18
N ASP A 40 0.11 12.47 -7.09
CA ASP A 40 -0.62 11.89 -5.97
C ASP A 40 0.29 11.31 -4.88
N LYS A 41 1.58 11.19 -5.14
CA LYS A 41 2.51 10.59 -4.16
C LYS A 41 2.47 11.28 -2.81
N GLY A 42 2.40 12.60 -2.79
CA GLY A 42 2.35 13.34 -1.55
C GLY A 42 1.12 13.01 -0.72
N LYS A 43 -0.02 12.82 -1.37
CA LYS A 43 -1.26 12.44 -0.68
C LYS A 43 -1.20 11.03 -0.13
N ILE A 44 -0.60 10.13 -0.88
CA ILE A 44 -0.51 8.72 -0.49
C ILE A 44 0.46 8.52 0.66
N ILE A 45 1.56 9.27 0.66
CA ILE A 45 2.52 9.23 1.77
C ILE A 45 1.94 9.96 2.98
N GLY A 46 1.31 11.10 2.73
CA GLY A 46 0.70 11.93 3.77
C GLY A 46 1.74 12.79 4.48
N ARG A 47 1.22 13.70 5.31
CA ARG A 47 2.09 14.59 6.09
C ARG A 47 2.94 13.76 7.04
N GLU A 48 4.25 13.95 6.96
CA GLU A 48 5.22 13.22 7.78
C GLU A 48 5.12 11.71 7.64
N GLY A 49 4.62 11.24 6.49
CA GLY A 49 4.50 9.83 6.21
C GLY A 49 3.36 9.13 6.95
N ARG A 50 2.43 9.86 7.53
CA ARG A 50 1.38 9.29 8.39
C ARG A 50 0.43 8.36 7.66
N VAL A 51 0.05 8.69 6.42
CA VAL A 51 -0.85 7.84 5.64
C VAL A 51 -0.16 6.52 5.30
N ALA A 52 1.09 6.61 4.83
CA ALA A 52 1.87 5.41 4.52
C ALA A 52 2.08 4.54 5.76
N GLN A 53 2.35 5.16 6.91
CA GLN A 53 2.50 4.42 8.16
C GLN A 53 1.21 3.73 8.58
N ALA A 54 0.08 4.42 8.42
CA ALA A 54 -1.23 3.82 8.74
C ALA A 54 -1.50 2.60 7.86
N MET A 55 -1.19 2.70 6.57
CA MET A 55 -1.33 1.55 5.66
C MET A 55 -0.45 0.39 6.08
N ARG A 56 0.79 0.68 6.48
CA ARG A 56 1.74 -0.36 6.92
C ARG A 56 1.24 -1.07 8.18
N VAL A 57 0.64 -0.32 9.12
CA VAL A 57 0.06 -0.91 10.33
C VAL A 57 -1.09 -1.84 9.98
N LEU A 58 -1.99 -1.40 9.09
CA LEU A 58 -3.12 -2.22 8.68
C LEU A 58 -2.66 -3.49 7.96
N LEU A 59 -1.64 -3.38 7.11
CA LEU A 59 -1.08 -4.54 6.43
C LEU A 59 -0.45 -5.52 7.40
N ARG A 60 0.22 -5.02 8.42
CA ARG A 60 0.83 -5.87 9.44
C ARG A 60 -0.23 -6.68 10.17
N VAL A 61 -1.34 -6.05 10.53
CA VAL A 61 -2.46 -6.72 11.19
C VAL A 61 -3.04 -7.80 10.28
N ALA A 62 -3.29 -7.46 9.02
CA ALA A 62 -3.83 -8.41 8.05
C ALA A 62 -2.88 -9.60 7.84
N ALA A 63 -1.58 -9.32 7.75
CA ALA A 63 -0.57 -10.36 7.54
C ALA A 63 -0.50 -11.33 8.74
N VAL A 64 -0.55 -10.80 9.95
CA VAL A 64 -0.55 -11.63 11.17
C VAL A 64 -1.73 -12.59 11.16
N LYS A 65 -2.92 -12.10 10.78
CA LYS A 65 -4.11 -12.94 10.68
C LYS A 65 -3.96 -14.06 9.65
N GLN A 66 -3.18 -13.83 8.60
CA GLN A 66 -2.94 -14.82 7.55
C GLN A 66 -1.69 -15.67 7.81
N GLY A 67 -1.01 -15.45 8.93
CA GLY A 67 0.19 -16.20 9.27
C GLY A 67 1.39 -15.87 8.38
N THR A 68 1.48 -14.65 7.90
CA THR A 68 2.56 -14.21 7.01
C THR A 68 3.07 -12.84 7.42
N ARG A 69 3.97 -12.29 6.62
CA ARG A 69 4.51 -10.94 6.79
C ARG A 69 4.22 -10.14 5.52
N ALA A 70 3.99 -8.85 5.68
CA ALA A 70 3.74 -7.97 4.54
C ALA A 70 4.52 -6.68 4.69
N SER A 71 4.97 -6.16 3.56
CA SER A 71 5.60 -4.85 3.48
C SER A 71 4.99 -4.06 2.34
N LEU A 72 5.12 -2.74 2.42
CA LEU A 72 4.59 -1.82 1.43
C LEU A 72 5.70 -0.95 0.88
N GLU A 73 5.83 -0.95 -0.44
CA GLU A 73 6.75 -0.05 -1.16
C GLU A 73 5.90 0.92 -1.97
N ILE A 74 6.20 2.20 -1.86
CA ILE A 74 5.54 3.24 -2.66
C ILE A 74 6.56 3.76 -3.66
N VAL A 75 6.27 3.55 -4.95
CA VAL A 75 7.18 3.93 -6.04
C VAL A 75 6.68 5.12 -6.83
#